data_cfa8d457c56506bacfc3b74f0e399706
#
_entry.id   cfa8d457c56506bacfc3b74f0e399706
#
_cell.length_a   1.000
_cell.length_b   1.000
_cell.length_c   1.000
_cell.angle_alpha   90.00
_cell.angle_beta   90.00
_cell.angle_gamma   90.00
#
_symmetry.space_group_name_H-M   'P 1'
#
loop_
_entity.id
_entity.type
_entity.pdbx_description
1 polymer ?
#
loop_
_entity_poly.entity_id
_entity_poly.type
_entity_poly.pdbx_seq_one_letter_code
_entity_poly.pdbx_strand_id
1 'polypeptide(L)'
;MNKGMCFGVSLGPGDPWLITFMAAKTIEQADVIFLPSAPKENCKVYKIIQHAISEGLIKDISDDKFVCIDTKPMADPKTQGDRYDILAKNVAKLLDEGKNVAFPALGEASLYSTYFYVHERLIERGYSLKVLSGISSVQEICDRLSIALAKGDEQVHIYPDTNELNERLKANGTKIFMKSKSDLAQTVRHIQEYIVRNPDTKAYGISNCGLENEIIAFNKDELDKLSGYMSVLIVK
;
A
#
# COMPACT_ATOMS: atom_id res chain seq x y z
N MET A 1 -10.14 -16.09 29.33
CA MET A 1 -9.83 -16.63 28.00
C MET A 1 -8.60 -15.91 27.47
N ASN A 2 -7.70 -16.62 26.77
CA ASN A 2 -6.59 -15.93 26.11
C ASN A 2 -7.14 -15.08 24.96
N LYS A 3 -6.73 -13.82 24.89
CA LYS A 3 -7.06 -12.95 23.77
C LYS A 3 -6.38 -13.47 22.50
N GLY A 4 -7.01 -13.28 21.34
CA GLY A 4 -6.40 -13.55 20.05
C GLY A 4 -5.29 -12.55 19.71
N MET A 5 -4.61 -12.77 18.58
CA MET A 5 -3.54 -11.91 18.06
C MET A 5 -3.98 -11.27 16.74
N CYS A 6 -3.64 -10.01 16.55
CA CYS A 6 -3.83 -9.34 15.25
C CYS A 6 -2.51 -9.28 14.49
N PHE A 7 -2.58 -9.65 13.22
CA PHE A 7 -1.46 -9.63 12.28
C PHE A 7 -1.70 -8.56 11.20
N GLY A 8 -0.88 -7.53 11.16
CA GLY A 8 -0.79 -6.64 10.00
C GLY A 8 -0.03 -7.36 8.91
N VAL A 9 -0.69 -7.68 7.81
CA VAL A 9 -0.15 -8.55 6.77
C VAL A 9 0.12 -7.76 5.50
N SER A 10 1.39 -7.59 5.15
CA SER A 10 1.79 -6.98 3.88
C SER A 10 1.54 -7.95 2.73
N LEU A 11 0.71 -7.56 1.75
CA LEU A 11 0.38 -8.41 0.59
C LEU A 11 1.27 -8.17 -0.63
N GLY A 12 2.22 -7.25 -0.53
CA GLY A 12 2.93 -6.80 -1.73
C GLY A 12 2.10 -5.82 -2.58
N PRO A 13 2.69 -5.32 -3.69
CA PRO A 13 2.13 -4.19 -4.45
C PRO A 13 0.89 -4.51 -5.29
N GLY A 14 0.64 -5.79 -5.58
CA GLY A 14 -0.53 -6.19 -6.39
C GLY A 14 -0.42 -7.58 -7.01
N ASP A 15 0.77 -7.96 -7.46
CA ASP A 15 1.04 -9.28 -8.00
C ASP A 15 0.99 -10.33 -6.87
N PRO A 16 0.13 -11.38 -6.97
CA PRO A 16 0.00 -12.39 -5.93
C PRO A 16 1.30 -13.21 -5.72
N TRP A 17 2.18 -13.31 -6.70
CA TRP A 17 3.48 -13.97 -6.60
C TRP A 17 4.48 -13.24 -5.70
N LEU A 18 4.19 -11.98 -5.36
CA LEU A 18 4.99 -11.17 -4.45
C LEU A 18 4.50 -11.24 -3.00
N ILE A 19 3.50 -12.07 -2.71
CA ILE A 19 3.08 -12.37 -1.34
C ILE A 19 4.15 -13.24 -0.68
N THR A 20 4.64 -12.83 0.49
CA THR A 20 5.62 -13.63 1.23
C THR A 20 4.99 -14.92 1.77
N PHE A 21 5.79 -15.98 1.90
CA PHE A 21 5.34 -17.24 2.52
C PHE A 21 4.72 -17.03 3.90
N MET A 22 5.28 -16.11 4.70
CA MET A 22 4.76 -15.81 6.03
C MET A 22 3.39 -15.15 5.95
N ALA A 23 3.19 -14.21 5.02
CA ALA A 23 1.91 -13.57 4.78
C ALA A 23 0.85 -14.60 4.34
N ALA A 24 1.16 -15.43 3.33
CA ALA A 24 0.28 -16.49 2.85
C ALA A 24 -0.15 -17.44 3.99
N LYS A 25 0.81 -17.95 4.75
CA LYS A 25 0.52 -18.85 5.89
C LYS A 25 -0.32 -18.20 6.97
N THR A 26 -0.06 -16.92 7.27
CA THR A 26 -0.84 -16.21 8.28
C THR A 26 -2.28 -16.00 7.83
N ILE A 27 -2.50 -15.68 6.55
CA ILE A 27 -3.84 -15.56 5.96
C ILE A 27 -4.59 -16.90 6.01
N GLU A 28 -3.95 -18.02 5.64
CA GLU A 28 -4.52 -19.35 5.70
C GLU A 28 -4.95 -19.74 7.13
N GLN A 29 -4.15 -19.37 8.13
CA GLN A 29 -4.32 -19.77 9.52
C GLN A 29 -5.21 -18.82 10.33
N ALA A 30 -5.49 -17.61 9.83
CA ALA A 30 -6.33 -16.67 10.52
C ALA A 30 -7.76 -17.19 10.69
N ASP A 31 -8.36 -16.89 11.84
CA ASP A 31 -9.78 -17.13 12.07
C ASP A 31 -10.65 -16.13 11.34
N VAL A 32 -10.13 -14.89 11.20
CA VAL A 32 -10.80 -13.79 10.50
C VAL A 32 -9.79 -13.01 9.64
N ILE A 33 -10.18 -12.72 8.40
CA ILE A 33 -9.47 -11.81 7.50
C ILE A 33 -10.26 -10.51 7.47
N PHE A 34 -9.71 -9.48 8.13
CA PHE A 34 -10.39 -8.22 8.30
C PHE A 34 -10.09 -7.26 7.14
N LEU A 35 -11.09 -7.00 6.32
CA LEU A 35 -10.95 -6.10 5.17
C LEU A 35 -11.32 -4.65 5.55
N PRO A 36 -10.46 -3.66 5.26
CA PRO A 36 -10.66 -2.28 5.69
C PRO A 36 -11.69 -1.50 4.86
N SER A 37 -12.35 -2.12 3.91
CA SER A 37 -13.34 -1.48 3.03
C SER A 37 -14.42 -2.46 2.57
N ALA A 38 -15.63 -1.95 2.39
CA ALA A 38 -16.78 -2.65 1.84
C ALA A 38 -17.30 -1.93 0.58
N PRO A 39 -17.97 -2.63 -0.33
CA PRO A 39 -18.13 -4.09 -0.35
C PRO A 39 -16.81 -4.79 -0.68
N LYS A 40 -16.68 -6.06 -0.26
CA LYS A 40 -15.42 -6.83 -0.38
C LYS A 40 -14.96 -6.98 -1.83
N GLU A 41 -15.88 -7.08 -2.77
CA GLU A 41 -15.62 -7.25 -4.20
C GLU A 41 -14.87 -6.03 -4.79
N ASN A 42 -14.99 -4.87 -4.17
CA ASN A 42 -14.28 -3.66 -4.55
C ASN A 42 -12.96 -3.48 -3.78
N CYS A 43 -12.71 -4.31 -2.76
CA CYS A 43 -11.50 -4.26 -1.96
C CYS A 43 -10.32 -4.87 -2.70
N LYS A 44 -9.29 -4.07 -2.99
CA LYS A 44 -8.09 -4.53 -3.73
C LYS A 44 -7.39 -5.68 -3.03
N VAL A 45 -7.25 -5.63 -1.71
CA VAL A 45 -6.59 -6.71 -0.96
C VAL A 45 -7.38 -8.02 -1.03
N TYR A 46 -8.72 -7.96 -1.07
CA TYR A 46 -9.55 -9.14 -1.31
C TYR A 46 -9.28 -9.75 -2.68
N LYS A 47 -9.24 -8.92 -3.74
CA LYS A 47 -8.96 -9.38 -5.11
C LYS A 47 -7.59 -10.04 -5.23
N ILE A 48 -6.57 -9.48 -4.57
CA ILE A 48 -5.21 -10.07 -4.56
C ILE A 48 -5.22 -11.44 -3.87
N ILE A 49 -5.91 -11.57 -2.73
CA ILE A 49 -6.02 -12.86 -2.04
C ILE A 49 -6.78 -13.87 -2.90
N GLN A 50 -7.90 -13.50 -3.53
CA GLN A 50 -8.65 -14.37 -4.42
C GLN A 50 -7.81 -14.82 -5.63
N HIS A 51 -7.02 -13.92 -6.20
CA HIS A 51 -6.08 -14.26 -7.28
C HIS A 51 -4.99 -15.23 -6.78
N ALA A 52 -4.42 -14.99 -5.58
CA ALA A 52 -3.45 -15.91 -4.99
C ALA A 52 -4.05 -17.32 -4.73
N ILE A 53 -5.33 -17.40 -4.37
CA ILE A 53 -6.05 -18.67 -4.23
C ILE A 53 -6.21 -19.35 -5.61
N SER A 54 -6.61 -18.61 -6.63
CA SER A 54 -6.78 -19.16 -7.98
C SER A 54 -5.48 -19.68 -8.61
N GLU A 55 -4.35 -19.07 -8.26
CA GLU A 55 -3.00 -19.51 -8.64
C GLU A 55 -2.44 -20.65 -7.76
N GLY A 56 -3.17 -21.07 -6.73
CA GLY A 56 -2.72 -22.12 -5.80
C GLY A 56 -1.62 -21.69 -4.83
N LEU A 57 -1.34 -20.39 -4.71
CA LEU A 57 -0.34 -19.82 -3.79
C LEU A 57 -0.83 -19.76 -2.35
N ILE A 58 -2.12 -19.62 -2.17
CA ILE A 58 -2.85 -19.66 -0.89
C ILE A 58 -3.93 -20.73 -1.01
N LYS A 59 -4.12 -21.51 0.04
CA LYS A 59 -5.20 -22.49 0.08
C LYS A 59 -6.55 -21.81 0.02
N ASP A 60 -7.56 -22.56 -0.45
CA ASP A 60 -8.93 -22.08 -0.44
C ASP A 60 -9.38 -21.63 0.95
N ILE A 61 -10.00 -20.48 1.03
CA ILE A 61 -10.43 -19.83 2.26
C ILE A 61 -11.94 -19.63 2.18
N SER A 62 -12.64 -20.16 3.18
CA SER A 62 -14.09 -20.00 3.29
C SER A 62 -14.46 -18.50 3.35
N ASP A 63 -15.48 -18.13 2.60
CA ASP A 63 -15.88 -16.74 2.40
C ASP A 63 -16.36 -16.06 3.70
N ASP A 64 -16.86 -16.82 4.66
CA ASP A 64 -17.29 -16.34 5.98
C ASP A 64 -16.13 -15.85 6.87
N LYS A 65 -14.89 -16.18 6.54
CA LYS A 65 -13.71 -15.64 7.21
C LYS A 65 -13.41 -14.19 6.84
N PHE A 66 -13.92 -13.71 5.71
CA PHE A 66 -13.72 -12.33 5.27
C PHE A 66 -14.73 -11.39 5.91
N VAL A 67 -14.28 -10.58 6.84
CA VAL A 67 -15.10 -9.58 7.54
C VAL A 67 -14.74 -8.19 7.05
N CYS A 68 -15.69 -7.49 6.47
CA CYS A 68 -15.52 -6.11 6.05
C CYS A 68 -16.47 -5.17 6.81
N ILE A 69 -15.98 -3.96 7.07
CA ILE A 69 -16.76 -2.92 7.71
C ILE A 69 -16.86 -1.75 6.74
N ASP A 70 -18.10 -1.37 6.46
CA ASP A 70 -18.37 -0.20 5.63
C ASP A 70 -18.00 1.06 6.43
N THR A 71 -16.77 1.50 6.22
CA THR A 71 -16.33 2.80 6.66
C THR A 71 -16.23 3.69 5.43
N LYS A 72 -17.30 4.44 5.13
CA LYS A 72 -17.28 5.41 4.03
C LYS A 72 -16.07 6.31 4.15
N PRO A 73 -15.35 6.59 3.04
CA PRO A 73 -14.29 7.59 3.05
C PRO A 73 -14.91 8.92 3.48
N MET A 74 -14.50 9.43 4.62
CA MET A 74 -14.94 10.73 5.10
C MET A 74 -13.91 11.77 4.70
N ALA A 75 -14.35 12.83 4.05
CA ALA A 75 -13.49 13.89 3.53
C ALA A 75 -12.86 14.77 4.63
N ASP A 76 -13.42 14.75 5.85
CA ASP A 76 -12.96 15.55 6.99
C ASP A 76 -11.92 14.78 7.82
N PRO A 77 -10.75 15.36 8.13
CA PRO A 77 -9.72 14.76 8.99
C PRO A 77 -10.21 14.32 10.36
N LYS A 78 -11.19 15.01 10.97
CA LYS A 78 -11.78 14.63 12.27
C LYS A 78 -12.56 13.32 12.16
N THR A 79 -13.34 13.16 11.10
CA THR A 79 -14.11 11.95 10.84
C THR A 79 -13.24 10.78 10.39
N GLN A 80 -12.04 11.06 9.85
CA GLN A 80 -11.06 10.03 9.52
C GLN A 80 -10.48 9.36 10.79
N GLY A 81 -10.28 10.12 11.87
CA GLY A 81 -9.93 9.56 13.19
C GLY A 81 -10.99 8.61 13.72
N ASP A 82 -12.27 9.00 13.66
CA ASP A 82 -13.41 8.18 14.07
C ASP A 82 -13.49 6.85 13.30
N ARG A 83 -13.14 6.87 11.99
CA ARG A 83 -13.07 5.65 11.17
C ARG A 83 -12.06 4.64 11.73
N TYR A 84 -10.86 5.09 12.06
CA TYR A 84 -9.84 4.18 12.60
C TYR A 84 -10.20 3.65 13.99
N ASP A 85 -10.92 4.45 14.78
CA ASP A 85 -11.46 4.02 16.07
C ASP A 85 -12.54 2.95 15.92
N ILE A 86 -13.41 3.08 14.93
CA ILE A 86 -14.41 2.08 14.58
C ILE A 86 -13.73 0.78 14.15
N LEU A 87 -12.74 0.86 13.23
CA LEU A 87 -11.99 -0.31 12.78
C LEU A 87 -11.29 -1.01 13.95
N ALA A 88 -10.59 -0.25 14.79
CA ALA A 88 -9.90 -0.79 15.95
C ALA A 88 -10.85 -1.44 16.97
N LYS A 89 -12.03 -0.85 17.23
CA LYS A 89 -13.05 -1.44 18.10
C LYS A 89 -13.57 -2.77 17.59
N ASN A 90 -13.79 -2.88 16.27
CA ASN A 90 -14.29 -4.12 15.67
C ASN A 90 -13.22 -5.22 15.68
N VAL A 91 -11.96 -4.89 15.39
CA VAL A 91 -10.85 -5.84 15.53
C VAL A 91 -10.70 -6.26 17.00
N ALA A 92 -10.72 -5.31 17.95
CA ALA A 92 -10.62 -5.59 19.37
C ALA A 92 -11.69 -6.59 19.86
N LYS A 93 -12.93 -6.45 19.38
CA LYS A 93 -14.00 -7.40 19.71
C LYS A 93 -13.66 -8.83 19.27
N LEU A 94 -13.13 -9.01 18.06
CA LEU A 94 -12.71 -10.32 17.56
C LEU A 94 -11.55 -10.90 18.39
N LEU A 95 -10.59 -10.06 18.79
CA LEU A 95 -9.48 -10.47 19.64
C LEU A 95 -9.95 -10.87 21.06
N ASP A 96 -10.93 -10.17 21.62
CA ASP A 96 -11.53 -10.53 22.93
C ASP A 96 -12.31 -11.86 22.86
N GLU A 97 -12.84 -12.22 21.70
CA GLU A 97 -13.42 -13.54 21.41
C GLU A 97 -12.35 -14.63 21.25
N GLY A 98 -11.07 -14.32 21.38
CA GLY A 98 -9.95 -15.25 21.21
C GLY A 98 -9.56 -15.54 19.76
N LYS A 99 -10.11 -14.81 18.78
CA LYS A 99 -9.84 -15.02 17.36
C LYS A 99 -8.55 -14.37 16.92
N ASN A 100 -7.76 -15.07 16.11
CA ASN A 100 -6.62 -14.52 15.39
C ASN A 100 -7.09 -13.77 14.15
N VAL A 101 -6.71 -12.51 14.03
CA VAL A 101 -7.16 -11.63 12.95
C VAL A 101 -6.00 -11.29 12.03
N ALA A 102 -6.11 -11.64 10.75
CA ALA A 102 -5.25 -11.08 9.71
C ALA A 102 -5.85 -9.76 9.20
N PHE A 103 -5.07 -8.68 9.22
CA PHE A 103 -5.44 -7.39 8.64
C PHE A 103 -4.52 -7.13 7.43
N PRO A 104 -4.95 -7.51 6.22
CA PRO A 104 -4.13 -7.36 5.03
C PRO A 104 -4.04 -5.90 4.58
N ALA A 105 -2.83 -5.50 4.17
CA ALA A 105 -2.52 -4.19 3.62
C ALA A 105 -1.90 -4.34 2.23
N LEU A 106 -2.31 -3.47 1.30
CA LEU A 106 -1.67 -3.37 -0.01
C LEU A 106 -0.27 -2.78 0.13
N GLY A 107 0.72 -3.38 -0.51
CA GLY A 107 2.12 -3.03 -0.39
C GLY A 107 2.73 -3.54 0.92
N GLU A 108 3.57 -2.72 1.53
CA GLU A 108 4.20 -2.96 2.82
C GLU A 108 3.43 -2.23 3.92
N ALA A 109 3.04 -2.96 4.99
CA ALA A 109 2.10 -2.47 6.00
C ALA A 109 2.66 -1.31 6.84
N SER A 110 3.99 -1.15 6.95
CA SER A 110 4.61 -0.06 7.70
C SER A 110 4.82 1.22 6.88
N LEU A 111 4.60 1.18 5.54
CA LEU A 111 4.82 2.32 4.66
C LEU A 111 3.49 2.97 4.22
N TYR A 112 3.12 4.06 4.87
CA TYR A 112 1.89 4.83 4.58
C TYR A 112 0.60 4.02 4.50
N SER A 113 0.50 2.96 5.31
CA SER A 113 -0.65 2.07 5.34
C SER A 113 -1.70 2.51 6.35
N THR A 114 -2.96 2.32 6.01
CA THR A 114 -4.10 2.50 6.92
C THR A 114 -4.02 1.60 8.15
N TYR A 115 -3.36 0.44 8.03
CA TYR A 115 -3.21 -0.51 9.13
C TYR A 115 -2.57 0.13 10.38
N PHE A 116 -1.53 0.96 10.22
CA PHE A 116 -0.80 1.51 11.36
C PHE A 116 -1.66 2.43 12.23
N TYR A 117 -2.64 3.14 11.66
CA TYR A 117 -3.59 3.92 12.47
C TYR A 117 -4.48 3.01 13.34
N VAL A 118 -4.79 1.80 12.89
CA VAL A 118 -5.52 0.80 13.67
C VAL A 118 -4.60 0.10 14.67
N HIS A 119 -3.36 -0.21 14.25
CA HIS A 119 -2.31 -0.83 15.05
C HIS A 119 -2.05 -0.04 16.35
N GLU A 120 -1.77 1.26 16.24
CA GLU A 120 -1.50 2.13 17.39
C GLU A 120 -2.66 2.10 18.40
N ARG A 121 -3.90 2.20 17.93
CA ARG A 121 -5.10 2.15 18.76
C ARG A 121 -5.30 0.81 19.49
N LEU A 122 -4.87 -0.28 18.88
CA LEU A 122 -4.94 -1.61 19.49
C LEU A 122 -3.80 -1.79 20.53
N ILE A 123 -2.59 -1.30 20.24
CA ILE A 123 -1.48 -1.29 21.21
C ILE A 123 -1.85 -0.50 22.47
N GLU A 124 -2.42 0.69 22.31
CA GLU A 124 -2.89 1.53 23.44
C GLU A 124 -3.93 0.82 24.32
N ARG A 125 -4.69 -0.11 23.73
CA ARG A 125 -5.68 -0.96 24.44
C ARG A 125 -5.10 -2.26 24.98
N GLY A 126 -3.79 -2.49 24.86
CA GLY A 126 -3.08 -3.65 25.42
C GLY A 126 -3.26 -4.95 24.65
N TYR A 127 -3.55 -4.90 23.34
CA TYR A 127 -3.60 -6.09 22.51
C TYR A 127 -2.21 -6.51 21.99
N SER A 128 -2.04 -7.82 21.76
CA SER A 128 -0.83 -8.36 21.14
C SER A 128 -0.94 -8.30 19.63
N LEU A 129 0.04 -7.67 18.99
CA LEU A 129 0.05 -7.44 17.54
C LEU A 129 1.39 -7.88 16.94
N LYS A 130 1.36 -8.28 15.67
CA LYS A 130 2.55 -8.56 14.88
C LYS A 130 2.39 -7.97 13.49
N VAL A 131 3.43 -7.31 12.99
CA VAL A 131 3.49 -6.83 11.60
C VAL A 131 4.35 -7.78 10.79
N LEU A 132 3.84 -8.21 9.64
CA LEU A 132 4.56 -9.07 8.71
C LEU A 132 5.03 -8.22 7.53
N SER A 133 6.34 -8.19 7.35
CA SER A 133 6.97 -7.47 6.25
C SER A 133 6.58 -8.02 4.89
N GLY A 134 6.54 -7.16 3.90
CA GLY A 134 6.29 -7.52 2.52
C GLY A 134 7.05 -6.64 1.54
N ILE A 135 6.83 -6.86 0.25
CA ILE A 135 7.43 -6.06 -0.80
C ILE A 135 6.65 -4.77 -0.93
N SER A 136 7.35 -3.62 -0.84
CA SER A 136 6.70 -2.34 -1.06
C SER A 136 6.61 -2.02 -2.55
N SER A 137 5.63 -1.20 -2.94
CA SER A 137 5.51 -0.70 -4.31
C SER A 137 6.74 0.08 -4.77
N VAL A 138 7.51 0.64 -3.85
CA VAL A 138 8.74 1.39 -4.16
C VAL A 138 9.82 0.48 -4.72
N GLN A 139 10.04 -0.71 -4.13
CA GLN A 139 10.98 -1.69 -4.65
C GLN A 139 10.47 -2.29 -5.96
N GLU A 140 9.23 -2.77 -5.99
CA GLU A 140 8.66 -3.41 -7.17
C GLU A 140 8.70 -2.50 -8.41
N ILE A 141 8.40 -1.22 -8.24
CA ILE A 141 8.46 -0.25 -9.35
C ILE A 141 9.88 -0.14 -9.91
N CYS A 142 10.91 -0.12 -9.06
CA CYS A 142 12.29 -0.08 -9.52
C CYS A 142 12.66 -1.35 -10.29
N ASP A 143 12.19 -2.51 -9.82
CA ASP A 143 12.43 -3.80 -10.49
C ASP A 143 11.73 -3.87 -11.86
N ARG A 144 10.46 -3.44 -11.93
CA ARG A 144 9.70 -3.32 -13.19
C ARG A 144 10.39 -2.39 -14.21
N LEU A 145 10.99 -1.32 -13.72
CA LEU A 145 11.72 -0.35 -14.54
C LEU A 145 13.18 -0.77 -14.82
N SER A 146 13.65 -1.86 -14.20
CA SER A 146 15.04 -2.32 -14.25
C SER A 146 16.04 -1.23 -13.84
N ILE A 147 15.71 -0.45 -12.82
CA ILE A 147 16.55 0.61 -12.27
C ILE A 147 16.89 0.33 -10.80
N ALA A 148 18.08 0.70 -10.38
CA ALA A 148 18.41 0.67 -8.95
C ALA A 148 17.67 1.80 -8.23
N LEU A 149 17.04 1.48 -7.07
CA LEU A 149 16.45 2.48 -6.19
C LEU A 149 17.54 3.45 -5.66
N ALA A 150 18.67 2.92 -5.23
CA ALA A 150 19.85 3.66 -4.83
C ALA A 150 21.13 2.85 -5.11
N LYS A 151 22.27 3.53 -5.28
CA LYS A 151 23.61 2.94 -5.42
C LYS A 151 24.56 3.61 -4.45
N GLY A 152 25.41 2.82 -3.80
CA GLY A 152 26.41 3.32 -2.87
C GLY A 152 25.79 4.14 -1.74
N ASP A 153 26.11 5.42 -1.67
CA ASP A 153 25.67 6.40 -0.67
C ASP A 153 24.53 7.30 -1.16
N GLU A 154 23.89 6.97 -2.29
CA GLU A 154 22.78 7.72 -2.86
C GLU A 154 21.60 7.79 -1.88
N GLN A 155 21.11 8.99 -1.61
CA GLN A 155 19.96 9.21 -0.74
C GLN A 155 18.65 8.84 -1.43
N VAL A 156 17.67 8.40 -0.65
CA VAL A 156 16.31 8.10 -1.13
C VAL A 156 15.30 8.87 -0.30
N HIS A 157 14.46 9.63 -0.98
CA HIS A 157 13.37 10.40 -0.39
C HIS A 157 12.03 9.85 -0.85
N ILE A 158 11.20 9.41 0.10
CA ILE A 158 9.86 8.89 -0.20
C ILE A 158 8.83 9.88 0.32
N TYR A 159 8.08 10.47 -0.58
CA TYR A 159 7.04 11.45 -0.27
C TYR A 159 5.65 10.82 -0.43
N PRO A 160 4.76 10.98 0.56
CA PRO A 160 3.42 10.38 0.51
C PRO A 160 2.48 11.07 -0.47
N ASP A 161 2.88 12.25 -0.97
CA ASP A 161 2.11 13.09 -1.87
C ASP A 161 3.04 13.96 -2.74
N THR A 162 2.44 14.84 -3.53
CA THR A 162 3.12 15.80 -4.43
C THR A 162 3.10 17.24 -3.92
N ASN A 163 2.81 17.47 -2.64
CA ASN A 163 2.89 18.80 -2.04
C ASN A 163 4.34 19.31 -2.08
N GLU A 164 4.52 20.61 -2.18
CA GLU A 164 5.85 21.25 -2.22
C GLU A 164 6.81 20.65 -3.27
N LEU A 165 6.26 20.18 -4.41
CA LEU A 165 6.98 19.43 -5.43
C LEU A 165 8.28 20.12 -5.87
N ASN A 166 8.23 21.44 -6.10
CA ASN A 166 9.39 22.22 -6.56
C ASN A 166 10.56 22.19 -5.56
N GLU A 167 10.28 22.21 -4.26
CA GLU A 167 11.31 22.12 -3.23
C GLU A 167 11.83 20.69 -3.09
N ARG A 168 10.94 19.72 -3.12
CA ARG A 168 11.28 18.30 -3.01
C ARG A 168 12.11 17.79 -4.20
N LEU A 169 11.90 18.33 -5.40
CA LEU A 169 12.69 18.02 -6.59
C LEU A 169 14.16 18.44 -6.46
N LYS A 170 14.47 19.45 -5.63
CA LYS A 170 15.86 19.93 -5.39
C LYS A 170 16.67 19.00 -4.48
N ALA A 171 16.03 18.04 -3.79
CA ALA A 171 16.72 17.10 -2.92
C ALA A 171 17.71 16.24 -3.72
N ASN A 172 18.88 15.95 -3.11
CA ASN A 172 19.86 15.08 -3.73
C ASN A 172 19.40 13.62 -3.69
N GLY A 173 19.76 12.83 -4.71
CA GLY A 173 19.44 11.40 -4.78
C GLY A 173 18.08 11.13 -5.40
N THR A 174 17.53 9.94 -5.14
CA THR A 174 16.26 9.47 -5.71
C THR A 174 15.07 10.05 -4.96
N LYS A 175 14.13 10.66 -5.67
CA LYS A 175 12.86 11.18 -5.15
C LYS A 175 11.72 10.32 -5.64
N ILE A 176 10.88 9.85 -4.73
CA ILE A 176 9.71 9.01 -5.01
C ILE A 176 8.47 9.73 -4.50
N PHE A 177 7.55 10.01 -5.39
CA PHE A 177 6.27 10.64 -5.08
C PHE A 177 5.16 9.61 -5.19
N MET A 178 4.51 9.32 -4.05
CA MET A 178 3.40 8.36 -3.97
C MET A 178 2.06 9.09 -3.97
N LYS A 179 1.01 8.39 -4.41
CA LYS A 179 -0.38 8.80 -4.22
C LYS A 179 -0.68 10.23 -4.72
N SER A 180 -0.47 10.48 -6.00
CA SER A 180 -0.86 11.77 -6.63
C SER A 180 -2.37 12.00 -6.50
N LYS A 181 -2.77 12.75 -5.45
CA LYS A 181 -4.16 12.83 -4.99
C LYS A 181 -5.08 13.66 -5.89
N SER A 182 -4.63 14.75 -6.48
CA SER A 182 -5.56 15.71 -7.08
C SER A 182 -5.22 16.14 -8.51
N ASP A 183 -3.96 16.10 -8.89
CA ASP A 183 -3.60 16.52 -10.25
C ASP A 183 -2.30 15.86 -10.73
N LEU A 184 -2.41 14.57 -11.09
CA LEU A 184 -1.29 13.82 -11.66
C LEU A 184 -0.75 14.51 -12.93
N ALA A 185 -1.63 15.03 -13.78
CA ALA A 185 -1.25 15.70 -15.02
C ALA A 185 -0.45 16.99 -14.75
N GLN A 186 -0.81 17.76 -13.72
CA GLN A 186 -0.05 18.93 -13.31
C GLN A 186 1.32 18.53 -12.73
N THR A 187 1.34 17.50 -11.88
CA THR A 187 2.59 16.95 -11.32
C THR A 187 3.54 16.51 -12.42
N VAL A 188 3.03 15.77 -13.41
CA VAL A 188 3.81 15.30 -14.57
C VAL A 188 4.39 16.48 -15.34
N ARG A 189 3.58 17.49 -15.66
CA ARG A 189 4.08 18.71 -16.35
C ARG A 189 5.19 19.39 -15.56
N HIS A 190 5.05 19.59 -14.26
CA HIS A 190 6.09 20.20 -13.42
C HIS A 190 7.39 19.36 -13.41
N ILE A 191 7.30 18.04 -13.36
CA ILE A 191 8.47 17.17 -13.45
C ILE A 191 9.13 17.28 -14.84
N GLN A 192 8.35 17.28 -15.91
CA GLN A 192 8.87 17.47 -17.28
C GLN A 192 9.58 18.82 -17.44
N GLU A 193 8.99 19.92 -16.95
CA GLU A 193 9.61 21.25 -16.93
C GLU A 193 10.88 21.30 -16.09
N TYR A 194 10.90 20.61 -14.95
CA TYR A 194 12.11 20.50 -14.11
C TYR A 194 13.24 19.79 -14.86
N ILE A 195 12.95 18.69 -15.57
CA ILE A 195 13.94 17.94 -16.36
C ILE A 195 14.48 18.77 -17.52
N VAL A 196 13.66 19.61 -18.17
CA VAL A 196 14.15 20.51 -19.23
C VAL A 196 15.23 21.46 -18.69
N ARG A 197 15.12 21.90 -17.45
CA ARG A 197 16.10 22.78 -16.78
C ARG A 197 17.27 21.98 -16.16
N ASN A 198 17.12 20.68 -15.96
CA ASN A 198 18.09 19.79 -15.34
C ASN A 198 18.24 18.50 -16.21
N PRO A 199 18.98 18.57 -17.33
CA PRO A 199 18.98 17.52 -18.37
C PRO A 199 19.51 16.16 -17.92
N ASP A 200 20.34 16.12 -16.87
CA ASP A 200 20.88 14.86 -16.31
C ASP A 200 19.86 14.10 -15.47
N THR A 201 18.72 14.76 -15.12
CA THR A 201 17.65 14.16 -14.33
C THR A 201 16.80 13.22 -15.19
N LYS A 202 16.50 12.05 -14.64
CA LYS A 202 15.61 11.06 -15.26
C LYS A 202 14.32 10.96 -14.46
N ALA A 203 13.21 10.74 -15.14
CA ALA A 203 11.94 10.46 -14.48
C ALA A 203 11.27 9.22 -15.07
N TYR A 204 10.62 8.49 -14.19
CA TYR A 204 9.91 7.25 -14.45
C TYR A 204 8.59 7.28 -13.71
N GLY A 205 7.67 6.40 -14.08
CA GLY A 205 6.45 6.27 -13.33
C GLY A 205 5.72 4.96 -13.58
N ILE A 206 4.85 4.61 -12.66
CA ILE A 206 3.96 3.48 -12.81
C ILE A 206 2.60 3.79 -12.18
N SER A 207 1.55 3.34 -12.82
CA SER A 207 0.18 3.36 -12.28
C SER A 207 -0.30 1.93 -12.09
N ASN A 208 -1.00 1.66 -10.97
CA ASN A 208 -1.58 0.36 -10.65
C ASN A 208 -0.57 -0.81 -10.68
N CYS A 209 0.63 -0.61 -10.14
CA CYS A 209 1.71 -1.60 -10.11
C CYS A 209 1.20 -2.98 -9.67
N GLY A 210 1.47 -4.01 -10.48
CA GLY A 210 1.09 -5.40 -10.23
C GLY A 210 -0.42 -5.71 -10.36
N LEU A 211 -1.23 -4.78 -10.87
CA LEU A 211 -2.66 -4.95 -11.09
C LEU A 211 -2.98 -5.00 -12.60
N GLU A 212 -4.19 -5.46 -12.96
CA GLU A 212 -4.63 -5.64 -14.36
C GLU A 212 -4.46 -4.41 -15.27
N ASN A 213 -4.57 -3.20 -14.69
CA ASN A 213 -4.47 -1.95 -15.46
C ASN A 213 -3.12 -1.25 -15.18
N GLU A 214 -2.04 -2.03 -15.11
CA GLU A 214 -0.69 -1.48 -14.94
C GLU A 214 -0.29 -0.63 -16.16
N ILE A 215 0.23 0.56 -15.91
CA ILE A 215 0.80 1.44 -16.92
C ILE A 215 2.20 1.80 -16.48
N ILE A 216 3.21 1.56 -17.32
CA ILE A 216 4.61 1.89 -17.03
C ILE A 216 5.07 3.02 -17.96
N ALA A 217 5.74 4.01 -17.40
CA ALA A 217 6.42 5.10 -18.09
C ALA A 217 7.94 4.98 -17.84
N PHE A 218 8.69 4.69 -18.87
CA PHE A 218 10.14 4.46 -18.80
C PHE A 218 10.97 5.74 -18.92
N ASN A 219 10.35 6.85 -19.27
CA ASN A 219 11.00 8.16 -19.41
C ASN A 219 9.98 9.29 -19.24
N LYS A 220 10.48 10.53 -19.22
CA LYS A 220 9.67 11.72 -19.02
C LYS A 220 8.55 11.91 -20.06
N ASP A 221 8.77 11.47 -21.31
CA ASP A 221 7.81 11.68 -22.40
C ASP A 221 6.64 10.68 -22.35
N GLU A 222 6.77 9.64 -21.55
CA GLU A 222 5.74 8.64 -21.32
C GLU A 222 4.91 8.89 -20.06
N LEU A 223 5.32 9.84 -19.20
CA LEU A 223 4.62 10.12 -17.94
C LEU A 223 3.15 10.54 -18.15
N ASP A 224 2.81 11.13 -19.29
CA ASP A 224 1.44 11.52 -19.63
C ASP A 224 0.48 10.33 -19.80
N LYS A 225 1.02 9.09 -19.95
CA LYS A 225 0.22 7.85 -20.00
C LYS A 225 -0.34 7.46 -18.64
N LEU A 226 0.29 7.92 -17.56
CA LEU A 226 -0.06 7.54 -16.19
C LEU A 226 -1.43 8.07 -15.80
N SER A 227 -2.16 7.28 -15.03
CA SER A 227 -3.52 7.63 -14.61
C SER A 227 -3.88 7.09 -13.22
N GLY A 228 -4.71 7.82 -12.52
CA GLY A 228 -5.32 7.38 -11.27
C GLY A 228 -4.46 7.59 -10.01
N TYR A 229 -5.12 7.39 -8.88
CA TYR A 229 -4.56 7.62 -7.54
C TYR A 229 -3.35 6.71 -7.19
N MET A 230 -3.32 5.50 -7.74
CA MET A 230 -2.27 4.51 -7.48
C MET A 230 -1.04 4.72 -8.39
N SER A 231 -0.73 5.97 -8.70
CA SER A 231 0.45 6.33 -9.47
C SER A 231 1.60 6.69 -8.55
N VAL A 232 2.79 6.22 -8.93
CA VAL A 232 4.06 6.55 -8.28
C VAL A 232 5.01 7.10 -9.33
N LEU A 233 5.67 8.21 -9.01
CA LEU A 233 6.65 8.87 -9.86
C LEU A 233 8.02 8.77 -9.21
N ILE A 234 9.04 8.49 -9.99
CA ILE A 234 10.45 8.40 -9.55
C ILE A 234 11.26 9.43 -10.33
N VAL A 235 12.01 10.25 -9.62
CA VAL A 235 12.92 11.27 -10.19
C VAL A 235 14.32 11.02 -9.63
N LYS A 236 15.27 10.79 -10.53
CA LYS A 236 16.68 10.53 -10.22
C LYS A 236 17.59 11.54 -10.89
#